data_4dd312fc77ee48521d7be0542a53627f
#
_entry.id   4dd312fc77ee48521d7be0542a53627f
#
_cell.length_a   1.000
_cell.length_b   1.000
_cell.length_c   1.000
_cell.angle_alpha   90.00
_cell.angle_beta   90.00
_cell.angle_gamma   90.00
#
_symmetry.space_group_name_H-M   'P 1'
#
loop_
_entity.id
_entity.type
_entity.pdbx_description
1 polymer ?
#
loop_
_entity_poly.entity_id
_entity_poly.type
_entity_poly.pdbx_seq_one_letter_code
_entity_poly.pdbx_strand_id
1 'polypeptide(L)'
;MARVKRGFKARRRRKKLLGLAKGFRGTRKSNIKTAVHVVRRALRYSYRDRRVRKREFRKLWIVRINAATRAEGLKYSEFVNGLKKRGITVDRSVLSNLAITDKAAFSALVAEAKAGLGRK
;
A
#
# COMPACT_ATOMS: atom_id res chain seq x y z
N MET A 1 11.67 31.18 47.18
CA MET A 1 11.52 29.84 46.54
C MET A 1 12.32 29.80 45.25
N ALA A 2 13.15 28.77 45.08
CA ALA A 2 13.90 28.57 43.83
C ALA A 2 12.94 28.17 42.69
N ARG A 3 12.88 28.97 41.62
CA ARG A 3 12.06 28.67 40.43
C ARG A 3 12.74 27.63 39.55
N VAL A 4 12.15 26.48 39.39
CA VAL A 4 12.67 25.44 38.48
C VAL A 4 12.57 25.92 37.04
N LYS A 5 13.70 26.08 36.37
CA LYS A 5 13.78 26.43 34.95
C LYS A 5 13.75 25.15 34.12
N ARG A 6 12.91 25.11 33.04
CA ARG A 6 12.81 23.95 32.16
C ARG A 6 14.02 23.75 31.23
N GLY A 7 14.97 24.68 31.23
CA GLY A 7 16.20 24.65 30.46
C GLY A 7 15.94 24.33 28.96
N PHE A 8 16.80 23.51 28.36
CA PHE A 8 16.73 23.13 26.96
C PHE A 8 15.62 22.10 26.59
N LYS A 9 15.05 21.41 27.58
CA LYS A 9 14.03 20.36 27.33
C LYS A 9 12.81 20.87 26.57
N ALA A 10 12.27 22.02 26.96
CA ALA A 10 11.13 22.66 26.29
C ALA A 10 11.47 23.06 24.84
N ARG A 11 12.66 23.61 24.61
CA ARG A 11 13.16 23.99 23.27
C ARG A 11 13.32 22.77 22.37
N ARG A 12 13.94 21.68 22.86
CA ARG A 12 14.10 20.43 22.10
C ARG A 12 12.74 19.85 21.71
N ARG A 13 11.78 19.78 22.64
CA ARG A 13 10.43 19.29 22.35
C ARG A 13 9.73 20.12 21.26
N ARG A 14 9.79 21.44 21.34
CA ARG A 14 9.23 22.34 20.31
C ARG A 14 9.92 22.13 18.96
N LYS A 15 11.25 22.08 18.92
CA LYS A 15 12.03 21.86 17.70
C LYS A 15 11.70 20.53 17.03
N LYS A 16 11.57 19.45 17.81
CA LYS A 16 11.16 18.12 17.30
C LYS A 16 9.78 18.19 16.64
N LEU A 17 8.81 18.81 17.29
CA LEU A 17 7.45 18.91 16.76
C LEU A 17 7.37 19.80 15.52
N LEU A 18 8.01 20.97 15.53
CA LEU A 18 8.07 21.87 14.39
C LEU A 18 8.86 21.24 13.21
N GLY A 19 9.83 20.38 13.49
CA GLY A 19 10.52 19.57 12.48
C GLY A 19 9.56 18.67 11.70
N LEU A 20 8.59 18.04 12.38
CA LEU A 20 7.54 17.24 11.75
C LEU A 20 6.50 18.08 10.99
N ALA A 21 6.39 19.37 11.30
CA ALA A 21 5.48 20.31 10.66
C ALA A 21 6.10 21.02 9.43
N LYS A 22 7.35 20.74 9.08
CA LYS A 22 8.00 21.33 7.90
C LYS A 22 7.16 21.07 6.64
N GLY A 23 7.02 22.09 5.80
CA GLY A 23 6.21 22.01 4.57
C GLY A 23 4.72 22.28 4.75
N PHE A 24 4.21 22.42 5.97
CA PHE A 24 2.81 22.76 6.19
C PHE A 24 2.54 24.24 5.87
N ARG A 25 1.34 24.51 5.36
CA ARG A 25 0.96 25.87 4.95
C ARG A 25 0.73 26.81 6.13
N GLY A 26 1.12 28.08 5.94
CA GLY A 26 0.89 29.18 6.91
C GLY A 26 1.55 28.95 8.25
N THR A 27 0.91 29.39 9.31
CA THR A 27 1.38 29.34 10.70
C THR A 27 1.46 27.90 11.26
N ARG A 28 0.92 26.91 10.56
CA ARG A 28 0.95 25.49 10.95
C ARG A 28 2.35 24.90 11.00
N LYS A 29 3.31 25.50 10.28
CA LYS A 29 4.73 25.09 10.27
C LYS A 29 5.57 25.80 11.35
N SER A 30 5.15 26.98 11.85
CA SER A 30 5.95 27.86 12.72
C SER A 30 5.35 28.03 14.11
N ASN A 31 4.01 28.12 14.23
CA ASN A 31 3.34 28.30 15.51
C ASN A 31 3.09 26.95 16.18
N ILE A 32 3.72 26.75 17.38
CA ILE A 32 3.64 25.48 18.10
C ILE A 32 2.20 25.10 18.48
N LYS A 33 1.35 26.07 18.85
CA LYS A 33 -0.05 25.78 19.23
C LYS A 33 -0.84 25.15 18.10
N THR A 34 -0.74 25.69 16.88
CA THR A 34 -1.41 25.18 15.70
C THR A 34 -0.72 23.92 15.15
N ALA A 35 0.63 23.89 15.16
CA ALA A 35 1.41 22.76 14.68
C ALA A 35 1.10 21.45 15.43
N VAL A 36 0.91 21.49 16.76
CA VAL A 36 0.61 20.31 17.59
C VAL A 36 -0.61 19.55 17.05
N HIS A 37 -1.72 20.24 16.80
CA HIS A 37 -2.96 19.61 16.35
C HIS A 37 -2.83 19.03 14.96
N VAL A 38 -2.19 19.76 14.05
CA VAL A 38 -2.03 19.34 12.65
C VAL A 38 -1.07 18.16 12.54
N VAL A 39 0.06 18.19 13.26
CA VAL A 39 1.01 17.07 13.31
C VAL A 39 0.36 15.81 13.90
N ARG A 40 -0.40 15.92 15.00
CA ARG A 40 -1.13 14.78 15.57
C ARG A 40 -2.10 14.16 14.57
N ARG A 41 -2.83 14.99 13.83
CA ARG A 41 -3.73 14.52 12.76
C ARG A 41 -2.95 13.83 11.63
N ALA A 42 -1.86 14.41 11.17
CA ALA A 42 -1.00 13.83 10.12
C ALA A 42 -0.45 12.46 10.53
N LEU A 43 0.02 12.32 11.77
CA LEU A 43 0.51 11.04 12.29
C LEU A 43 -0.59 9.98 12.38
N ARG A 44 -1.82 10.37 12.78
CA ARG A 44 -2.99 9.48 12.78
C ARG A 44 -3.33 9.02 11.36
N TYR A 45 -3.33 9.92 10.40
CA TYR A 45 -3.53 9.57 8.99
C TYR A 45 -2.42 8.67 8.47
N SER A 46 -1.17 8.96 8.77
CA SER A 46 -0.05 8.11 8.39
C SER A 46 -0.20 6.68 8.93
N TYR A 47 -0.65 6.50 10.17
CA TYR A 47 -0.95 5.18 10.74
C TYR A 47 -2.08 4.47 9.99
N ARG A 48 -3.21 5.15 9.79
CA ARG A 48 -4.35 4.61 9.05
C ARG A 48 -3.96 4.21 7.62
N ASP A 49 -3.30 5.10 6.91
CA ASP A 49 -3.04 4.94 5.49
C ASP A 49 -1.96 3.89 5.18
N ARG A 50 -1.04 3.62 6.13
CA ARG A 50 -0.17 2.44 6.02
C ARG A 50 -0.97 1.12 6.00
N ARG A 51 -2.11 1.03 6.69
CA ARG A 51 -3.00 -0.14 6.66
C ARG A 51 -3.86 -0.16 5.40
N VAL A 52 -4.36 1.01 4.98
CA VAL A 52 -5.16 1.16 3.76
C VAL A 52 -4.32 0.84 2.53
N ARG A 53 -3.05 1.24 2.48
CA ARG A 53 -2.13 0.99 1.36
C ARG A 53 -2.09 -0.49 0.95
N LYS A 54 -2.02 -1.40 1.90
CA LYS A 54 -2.02 -2.85 1.61
C LYS A 54 -3.28 -3.29 0.86
N ARG A 55 -4.43 -2.75 1.22
CA ARG A 55 -5.71 -3.04 0.57
C ARG A 55 -5.77 -2.44 -0.84
N GLU A 56 -5.27 -1.21 -1.00
CA GLU A 56 -5.28 -0.53 -2.29
C GLU A 56 -4.33 -1.22 -3.30
N PHE A 57 -3.13 -1.62 -2.87
CA PHE A 57 -2.25 -2.40 -3.72
C PHE A 57 -2.86 -3.74 -4.11
N ARG A 58 -3.52 -4.44 -3.17
CA ARG A 58 -4.20 -5.70 -3.49
C ARG A 58 -5.32 -5.49 -4.53
N LYS A 59 -6.12 -4.41 -4.41
CA LYS A 59 -7.13 -4.07 -5.42
C LYS A 59 -6.48 -3.83 -6.79
N LEU A 60 -5.40 -3.06 -6.83
CA LEU A 60 -4.66 -2.78 -8.06
C LEU A 60 -4.15 -4.06 -8.73
N TRP A 61 -3.55 -4.98 -7.98
CA TRP A 61 -3.09 -6.26 -8.50
C TRP A 61 -4.24 -7.08 -9.07
N ILE A 62 -5.37 -7.15 -8.37
CA ILE A 62 -6.56 -7.88 -8.84
C ILE A 62 -7.07 -7.29 -10.16
N VAL A 63 -7.14 -5.97 -10.28
CA VAL A 63 -7.56 -5.30 -11.53
C VAL A 63 -6.63 -5.67 -12.69
N ARG A 64 -5.33 -5.61 -12.50
CA ARG A 64 -4.32 -5.93 -13.53
C ARG A 64 -4.39 -7.39 -13.96
N ILE A 65 -4.43 -8.33 -13.00
CA ILE A 65 -4.57 -9.75 -13.29
C ILE A 65 -5.88 -10.02 -14.01
N ASN A 66 -7.00 -9.44 -13.56
CA ASN A 66 -8.31 -9.64 -14.20
C ASN A 66 -8.34 -9.12 -15.64
N ALA A 67 -7.70 -7.99 -15.92
CA ALA A 67 -7.58 -7.48 -17.29
C ALA A 67 -6.81 -8.47 -18.19
N ALA A 68 -5.66 -8.97 -17.72
CA ALA A 68 -4.84 -9.91 -18.46
C ALA A 68 -5.53 -11.27 -18.64
N THR A 69 -6.17 -11.83 -17.61
CA THR A 69 -6.89 -13.11 -17.71
C THR A 69 -8.11 -13.03 -18.61
N ARG A 70 -8.82 -11.89 -18.64
CA ARG A 70 -9.95 -11.67 -19.55
C ARG A 70 -9.52 -11.64 -21.02
N ALA A 71 -8.36 -11.09 -21.32
CA ALA A 71 -7.79 -11.14 -22.66
C ALA A 71 -7.56 -12.58 -23.15
N GLU A 72 -7.28 -13.51 -22.21
CA GLU A 72 -7.11 -14.94 -22.45
C GLU A 72 -8.42 -15.76 -22.29
N GLY A 73 -9.56 -15.09 -22.10
CA GLY A 73 -10.89 -15.71 -22.01
C GLY A 73 -11.25 -16.30 -20.64
N LEU A 74 -10.51 -15.98 -19.57
CA LEU A 74 -10.80 -16.43 -18.21
C LEU A 74 -11.24 -15.27 -17.30
N LYS A 75 -12.11 -15.56 -16.34
CA LYS A 75 -12.40 -14.65 -15.22
C LYS A 75 -11.33 -14.80 -14.14
N TYR A 76 -11.09 -13.73 -13.37
CA TYR A 76 -10.13 -13.75 -12.26
C TYR A 76 -10.37 -14.89 -11.25
N SER A 77 -11.63 -15.15 -10.91
CA SER A 77 -12.00 -16.23 -9.97
C SER A 77 -11.67 -17.60 -10.51
N GLU A 78 -11.91 -17.83 -11.80
CA GLU A 78 -11.58 -19.09 -12.50
C GLU A 78 -10.07 -19.28 -12.54
N PHE A 79 -9.32 -18.24 -12.91
CA PHE A 79 -7.86 -18.28 -12.96
C PHE A 79 -7.26 -18.66 -11.59
N VAL A 80 -7.66 -17.98 -10.52
CA VAL A 80 -7.17 -18.29 -9.17
C VAL A 80 -7.57 -19.69 -8.71
N ASN A 81 -8.79 -20.14 -9.03
CA ASN A 81 -9.23 -21.49 -8.70
C ASN A 81 -8.46 -22.55 -9.50
N GLY A 82 -8.20 -22.30 -10.79
CA GLY A 82 -7.40 -23.20 -11.65
C GLY A 82 -5.98 -23.38 -11.12
N LEU A 83 -5.29 -22.26 -10.79
CA LEU A 83 -3.96 -22.31 -10.18
C LEU A 83 -3.96 -23.08 -8.86
N LYS A 84 -4.96 -22.84 -8.00
CA LYS A 84 -5.10 -23.55 -6.72
C LYS A 84 -5.27 -25.06 -6.92
N LYS A 85 -6.06 -25.50 -7.88
CA LYS A 85 -6.25 -26.92 -8.22
C LYS A 85 -4.97 -27.58 -8.73
N ARG A 86 -4.11 -26.83 -9.41
CA ARG A 86 -2.77 -27.29 -9.85
C ARG A 86 -1.69 -27.20 -8.78
N GLY A 87 -2.01 -26.72 -7.56
CA GLY A 87 -1.05 -26.54 -6.48
C GLY A 87 -0.08 -25.39 -6.69
N ILE A 88 -0.34 -24.49 -7.64
CA ILE A 88 0.52 -23.35 -7.94
C ILE A 88 0.20 -22.21 -6.99
N THR A 89 1.12 -21.92 -6.05
CA THR A 89 1.01 -20.86 -5.07
C THR A 89 1.92 -19.69 -5.44
N VAL A 90 1.37 -18.69 -6.13
CA VAL A 90 2.10 -17.48 -6.53
C VAL A 90 1.37 -16.25 -5.96
N ASP A 91 2.15 -15.30 -5.41
CA ASP A 91 1.59 -14.06 -4.87
C ASP A 91 0.97 -13.18 -5.95
N ARG A 92 -0.11 -12.47 -5.59
CA ARG A 92 -0.81 -11.53 -6.48
C ARG A 92 0.09 -10.40 -6.99
N SER A 93 1.05 -9.97 -6.18
CA SER A 93 2.03 -8.95 -6.60
C SER A 93 2.89 -9.47 -7.76
N VAL A 94 3.37 -10.71 -7.65
CA VAL A 94 4.18 -11.37 -8.69
C VAL A 94 3.34 -11.59 -9.96
N LEU A 95 2.14 -12.15 -9.83
CA LEU A 95 1.22 -12.33 -10.96
C LEU A 95 0.89 -11.02 -11.67
N SER A 96 0.67 -9.94 -10.91
CA SER A 96 0.42 -8.61 -11.46
C SER A 96 1.62 -8.04 -12.20
N ASN A 97 2.83 -8.30 -11.72
CA ASN A 97 4.05 -7.88 -12.40
C ASN A 97 4.26 -8.69 -13.69
N LEU A 98 4.15 -10.00 -13.64
CA LEU A 98 4.24 -10.87 -14.84
C LEU A 98 3.25 -10.45 -15.91
N ALA A 99 2.01 -10.13 -15.55
CA ALA A 99 1.00 -9.68 -16.49
C ALA A 99 1.39 -8.40 -17.28
N ILE A 100 2.35 -7.61 -16.76
CA ILE A 100 2.82 -6.39 -17.41
C ILE A 100 4.17 -6.61 -18.10
N THR A 101 5.12 -7.26 -17.41
CA THR A 101 6.51 -7.36 -17.86
C THR A 101 6.76 -8.55 -18.77
N ASP A 102 6.10 -9.68 -18.51
CA ASP A 102 6.28 -10.92 -19.26
C ASP A 102 4.93 -11.59 -19.54
N LYS A 103 4.34 -11.21 -20.66
CA LYS A 103 3.07 -11.76 -21.12
C LYS A 103 3.16 -13.24 -21.48
N ALA A 104 4.32 -13.71 -21.96
CA ALA A 104 4.51 -15.11 -22.34
C ALA A 104 4.47 -16.02 -21.11
N ALA A 105 5.21 -15.66 -20.06
CA ALA A 105 5.17 -16.37 -18.78
C ALA A 105 3.77 -16.32 -18.14
N PHE A 106 3.07 -15.20 -18.25
CA PHE A 106 1.70 -15.08 -17.76
C PHE A 106 0.72 -15.97 -18.52
N SER A 107 0.81 -16.04 -19.86
CA SER A 107 -0.02 -16.94 -20.70
C SER A 107 0.22 -18.42 -20.37
N ALA A 108 1.45 -18.80 -20.06
CA ALA A 108 1.75 -20.17 -19.59
C ALA A 108 1.00 -20.48 -18.27
N LEU A 109 0.96 -19.54 -17.32
CA LEU A 109 0.19 -19.70 -16.09
C LEU A 109 -1.33 -19.77 -16.34
N VAL A 110 -1.83 -19.05 -17.34
CA VAL A 110 -3.24 -19.12 -17.74
C VAL A 110 -3.55 -20.49 -18.36
N ALA A 111 -2.66 -21.04 -19.17
CA ALA A 111 -2.81 -22.40 -19.72
C ALA A 111 -2.86 -23.46 -18.61
N GLU A 112 -1.97 -23.37 -17.62
CA GLU A 112 -1.99 -24.25 -16.43
C GLU A 112 -3.30 -24.09 -15.64
N ALA A 113 -3.80 -22.87 -15.50
CA ALA A 113 -5.08 -22.64 -14.83
C ALA A 113 -6.25 -23.25 -15.60
N LYS A 114 -6.27 -23.15 -16.94
CA LYS A 114 -7.28 -23.79 -17.80
C LYS A 114 -7.24 -25.32 -17.65
N ALA A 115 -6.05 -25.92 -17.67
CA ALA A 115 -5.86 -27.33 -17.43
C ALA A 115 -6.38 -27.79 -16.05
N GLY A 116 -6.14 -26.98 -15.00
CA GLY A 116 -6.67 -27.25 -13.67
C GLY A 116 -8.20 -27.16 -13.56
N LEU A 117 -8.86 -26.45 -14.49
CA LEU A 117 -10.32 -26.37 -14.59
C LEU A 117 -10.92 -27.45 -15.50
N GLY A 118 -10.10 -28.27 -16.17
CA GLY A 118 -10.57 -29.23 -17.21
C GLY A 118 -11.07 -28.57 -18.49
N ARG A 119 -10.67 -27.32 -18.73
CA ARG A 119 -10.96 -26.60 -19.98
C ARG A 119 -9.76 -26.70 -20.93
N LYS A 120 -9.98 -27.15 -22.14
CA LYS A 120 -9.00 -27.07 -23.23
C LYS A 120 -8.94 -25.66 -23.80
#